data_4166fd99d4af44644950a675dd920a18
#
_entry.id   4166fd99d4af44644950a675dd920a18
#
_cell.length_a   1.000
_cell.length_b   1.000
_cell.length_c   1.000
_cell.angle_alpha   90.00
_cell.angle_beta   90.00
_cell.angle_gamma   90.00
#
_symmetry.space_group_name_H-M   'P 1'
#
loop_
_entity.id
_entity.type
_entity.pdbx_description
1 polymer ?
#
loop_
_entity_poly.entity_id
_entity_poly.type
_entity_poly.pdbx_seq_one_letter_code
_entity_poly.pdbx_strand_id
1 'polypeptide(L)'
;MAAETTIMRPSSRSAVRPALLAHLVRTVRQQQLFASGHHLLVAVSGGPDSVALLSLLHRLVRSWRLTLTAVHCNYGLRGAESDDDESFVDTFCRERQLPLVVHRPMLVKRRQRSSLQATARDARYDFMKQLAHEVG
;
A
#
# COMPACT_ATOMS: atom_id res chain seq x y z
N MET A 1 -24.12 33.38 -16.60
CA MET A 1 -24.19 32.48 -15.43
C MET A 1 -22.80 32.08 -15.04
N ALA A 2 -22.33 32.63 -13.95
CA ALA A 2 -21.06 32.19 -13.40
C ALA A 2 -21.23 30.79 -12.81
N ALA A 3 -20.55 29.81 -13.38
CA ALA A 3 -20.38 28.55 -12.70
C ALA A 3 -19.59 28.85 -11.40
N GLU A 4 -20.23 28.68 -10.26
CA GLU A 4 -19.51 28.67 -9.00
C GLU A 4 -18.55 27.49 -9.02
N THR A 5 -17.33 27.80 -9.40
CA THR A 5 -16.23 26.87 -9.12
C THR A 5 -16.05 26.90 -7.61
N THR A 6 -16.65 25.95 -6.93
CA THR A 6 -16.32 25.70 -5.53
C THR A 6 -14.88 25.28 -5.49
N ILE A 7 -14.00 26.24 -5.26
CA ILE A 7 -12.62 25.96 -4.92
C ILE A 7 -12.70 25.26 -3.58
N MET A 8 -12.60 23.94 -3.58
CA MET A 8 -12.38 23.19 -2.37
C MET A 8 -11.06 23.71 -1.79
N ARG A 9 -11.18 24.56 -0.78
CA ARG A 9 -10.03 24.94 0.03
C ARG A 9 -9.35 23.64 0.46
N PRO A 10 -8.05 23.49 0.26
CA PRO A 10 -7.36 22.33 0.79
C PRO A 10 -7.68 22.27 2.27
N SER A 11 -8.38 21.21 2.66
CA SER A 11 -8.69 20.98 4.06
C SER A 11 -7.39 20.99 4.86
N SER A 12 -7.46 21.26 6.15
CA SER A 12 -6.32 21.20 7.06
C SER A 12 -5.46 19.93 6.93
N ARG A 13 -5.99 18.89 6.29
CA ARG A 13 -5.29 17.69 5.90
C ARG A 13 -4.14 17.93 4.90
N SER A 14 -4.19 18.98 4.08
CA SER A 14 -3.11 19.26 3.14
C SER A 14 -1.89 19.87 3.80
N ALA A 15 -2.04 20.57 4.93
CA ALA A 15 -0.95 21.11 5.71
C ALA A 15 -0.16 20.01 6.49
N VAL A 16 -0.83 18.94 6.87
CA VAL A 16 -0.21 17.81 7.58
C VAL A 16 0.64 16.94 6.64
N ARG A 17 0.28 16.86 5.37
CA ARG A 17 0.97 16.01 4.38
C ARG A 17 2.45 16.35 4.18
N PRO A 18 2.87 17.61 4.03
CA PRO A 18 4.30 17.95 3.90
C PRO A 18 5.10 17.58 5.15
N ALA A 19 4.56 17.79 6.35
CA ALA A 19 5.21 17.43 7.60
C ALA A 19 5.34 15.90 7.75
N LEU A 20 4.30 15.16 7.37
CA LEU A 20 4.31 13.70 7.41
C LEU A 20 5.30 13.11 6.40
N LEU A 21 5.37 13.69 5.20
CA LEU A 21 6.34 13.29 4.19
C LEU A 21 7.78 13.56 4.66
N ALA A 22 8.04 14.71 5.27
CA ALA A 22 9.34 15.03 5.84
C ALA A 22 9.73 14.08 6.97
N HIS A 23 8.75 13.70 7.80
CA HIS A 23 8.96 12.71 8.85
C HIS A 23 9.32 11.34 8.27
N LEU A 24 8.59 10.89 7.25
CA LEU A 24 8.89 9.64 6.55
C LEU A 24 10.31 9.63 5.98
N VAL A 25 10.69 10.68 5.25
CA VAL A 25 12.03 10.80 4.67
C VAL A 25 13.11 10.73 5.76
N ARG A 26 12.90 11.44 6.86
CA ARG A 26 13.83 11.43 7.98
C ARG A 26 13.98 10.03 8.59
N THR A 27 12.86 9.34 8.82
CA THR A 27 12.84 7.99 9.34
C THR A 27 13.56 7.01 8.39
N VAL A 28 13.27 7.09 7.10
CA VAL A 28 13.94 6.25 6.09
C VAL A 28 15.45 6.44 6.12
N ARG A 29 15.93 7.68 6.20
CA ARG A 29 17.36 8.00 6.26
C ARG A 29 18.02 7.53 7.54
N GLN A 30 17.39 7.81 8.68
CA GLN A 30 17.93 7.43 10.00
C GLN A 30 18.00 5.92 10.20
N GLN A 31 16.98 5.20 9.75
CA GLN A 31 16.87 3.75 9.87
C GLN A 31 17.46 2.99 8.68
N GLN A 32 17.92 3.70 7.66
CA GLN A 32 18.44 3.09 6.41
C GLN A 32 17.51 2.04 5.81
N LEU A 33 16.21 2.36 5.73
CA LEU A 33 15.19 1.42 5.30
C LEU A 33 15.28 1.09 3.81
N PHE A 34 15.51 2.11 2.99
CA PHE A 34 15.76 1.95 1.56
C PHE A 34 16.51 3.17 1.03
N ALA A 35 17.04 3.07 -0.17
CA ALA A 35 17.80 4.12 -0.81
C ALA A 35 17.21 4.51 -2.17
N SER A 36 17.71 5.61 -2.72
CA SER A 36 17.36 6.06 -4.07
C SER A 36 17.64 4.95 -5.10
N GLY A 37 16.73 4.79 -6.04
CA GLY A 37 16.83 3.80 -7.11
C GLY A 37 16.29 2.42 -6.75
N HIS A 38 15.84 2.21 -5.52
CA HIS A 38 15.29 0.91 -5.11
C HIS A 38 13.91 0.65 -5.70
N HIS A 39 13.62 -0.63 -5.90
CA HIS A 39 12.27 -1.13 -6.18
C HIS A 39 11.62 -1.54 -4.86
N LEU A 40 10.51 -0.92 -4.51
CA LEU A 40 9.78 -1.19 -3.27
C LEU A 40 8.50 -1.97 -3.57
N LEU A 41 8.32 -3.06 -2.85
CA LEU A 41 7.05 -3.75 -2.77
C LEU A 41 6.29 -3.22 -1.56
N VAL A 42 5.13 -2.66 -1.78
CA VAL A 42 4.34 -2.02 -0.73
C VAL A 42 3.08 -2.83 -0.48
N ALA A 43 3.01 -3.45 0.68
CA ALA A 43 1.81 -4.18 1.10
C ALA A 43 0.69 -3.20 1.44
N VAL A 44 -0.45 -3.33 0.77
CA VAL A 44 -1.59 -2.43 0.91
C VAL A 44 -2.83 -3.23 1.27
N SER A 45 -3.32 -3.06 2.49
CA SER A 45 -4.51 -3.75 2.96
C SER A 45 -5.83 -3.14 2.49
N GLY A 46 -5.81 -1.87 2.08
CA GLY A 46 -7.01 -1.08 1.79
C GLY A 46 -7.43 -0.20 2.96
N GLY A 47 -6.86 -0.40 4.15
CA GLY A 47 -7.06 0.48 5.28
C GLY A 47 -6.33 1.83 5.14
N PRO A 48 -6.74 2.84 5.94
CA PRO A 48 -6.24 4.21 5.77
C PRO A 48 -4.72 4.34 5.95
N ASP A 49 -4.11 3.58 6.83
CA ASP A 49 -2.67 3.67 7.11
C ASP A 49 -1.83 3.15 5.94
N SER A 50 -2.20 2.01 5.39
CA SER A 50 -1.46 1.42 4.25
C SER A 50 -1.61 2.26 2.99
N VAL A 51 -2.78 2.82 2.75
CA VAL A 51 -3.06 3.71 1.62
C VAL A 51 -2.30 5.03 1.78
N ALA A 52 -2.24 5.58 3.00
CA ALA A 52 -1.47 6.77 3.29
C ALA A 52 0.02 6.55 3.03
N LEU A 53 0.58 5.41 3.46
CA LEU A 53 1.98 5.06 3.20
C LEU A 53 2.25 4.97 1.70
N LEU A 54 1.41 4.27 0.94
CA LEU A 54 1.56 4.15 -0.51
C LEU A 54 1.50 5.52 -1.18
N SER A 55 0.60 6.39 -0.76
CA SER A 55 0.46 7.75 -1.26
C SER A 55 1.73 8.58 -1.00
N LEU A 56 2.31 8.48 0.19
CA LEU A 56 3.55 9.17 0.54
C LEU A 56 4.74 8.66 -0.28
N LEU A 57 4.89 7.36 -0.40
CA LEU A 57 5.95 6.76 -1.20
C LEU A 57 5.82 7.12 -2.68
N HIS A 58 4.61 7.18 -3.20
CA HIS A 58 4.35 7.61 -4.58
C HIS A 58 4.86 9.04 -4.84
N ARG A 59 4.78 9.92 -3.85
CA ARG A 59 5.32 11.28 -3.96
C ARG A 59 6.85 11.31 -4.05
N LEU A 60 7.53 10.30 -3.54
CA LEU A 60 8.99 10.20 -3.57
C LEU A 60 9.53 9.55 -4.86
N VAL A 61 8.66 8.96 -5.68
CA VAL A 61 9.08 8.19 -6.86
C VAL A 61 10.04 8.96 -7.75
N ARG A 62 9.71 10.19 -8.11
CA ARG A 62 10.55 10.99 -8.99
C ARG A 62 11.86 11.43 -8.33
N SER A 63 11.77 12.02 -7.14
CA SER A 63 12.92 12.60 -6.45
C SER A 63 13.92 11.56 -5.97
N TRP A 64 13.43 10.37 -5.62
CA TRP A 64 14.25 9.25 -5.14
C TRP A 64 14.47 8.18 -6.21
N ARG A 65 13.94 8.35 -7.42
CA ARG A 65 14.04 7.37 -8.51
C ARG A 65 13.58 5.97 -8.08
N LEU A 66 12.50 5.92 -7.30
CA LEU A 66 11.94 4.66 -6.83
C LEU A 66 11.09 4.01 -7.90
N THR A 67 11.08 2.68 -7.89
CA THR A 67 10.04 1.89 -8.54
C THR A 67 9.13 1.35 -7.45
N LEU A 68 7.82 1.52 -7.59
CA LEU A 68 6.84 1.00 -6.64
C LEU A 68 5.98 -0.06 -7.29
N THR A 69 5.75 -1.14 -6.58
CA THR A 69 4.71 -2.11 -6.89
C THR A 69 3.87 -2.32 -5.65
N ALA A 70 2.58 -2.04 -5.75
CA ALA A 70 1.64 -2.32 -4.68
C ALA A 70 1.29 -3.80 -4.67
N VAL A 71 1.16 -4.38 -3.49
CA VAL A 71 0.78 -5.78 -3.31
C VAL A 71 -0.41 -5.83 -2.37
N HIS A 72 -1.51 -6.37 -2.85
CA HIS A 72 -2.71 -6.58 -2.07
C HIS A 72 -3.00 -8.07 -1.93
N CYS A 73 -3.19 -8.52 -0.70
CA CYS A 73 -3.55 -9.90 -0.42
C CYS A 73 -5.01 -9.96 0.01
N ASN A 74 -5.83 -10.66 -0.77
CA ASN A 74 -7.24 -10.90 -0.44
C ASN A 74 -7.41 -12.38 -0.08
N TYR A 75 -7.60 -12.64 1.19
CA TYR A 75 -7.80 -14.00 1.71
C TYR A 75 -9.28 -14.35 1.90
N GLY A 76 -10.18 -13.45 1.58
CA GLY A 76 -11.62 -13.66 1.71
C GLY A 76 -12.13 -13.78 3.14
N LEU A 77 -11.34 -13.38 4.14
CA LEU A 77 -11.67 -13.57 5.56
C LEU A 77 -12.88 -12.78 6.02
N ARG A 78 -13.20 -11.68 5.34
CA ARG A 78 -14.33 -10.81 5.65
C ARG A 78 -15.38 -10.77 4.54
N GLY A 79 -15.36 -11.75 3.63
CA GLY A 79 -16.33 -11.85 2.54
C GLY A 79 -16.34 -10.63 1.64
N ALA A 80 -17.51 -9.98 1.51
CA ALA A 80 -17.70 -8.81 0.65
C ALA A 80 -16.79 -7.63 1.02
N GLU A 81 -16.48 -7.42 2.31
CA GLU A 81 -15.55 -6.36 2.72
C GLU A 81 -14.14 -6.57 2.17
N SER A 82 -13.68 -7.82 2.09
CA SER A 82 -12.38 -8.14 1.49
C SER A 82 -12.35 -7.82 0.00
N ASP A 83 -13.43 -8.06 -0.71
CA ASP A 83 -13.56 -7.74 -2.12
C ASP A 83 -13.69 -6.22 -2.35
N ASP A 84 -14.36 -5.51 -1.46
CA ASP A 84 -14.45 -4.04 -1.49
C ASP A 84 -13.09 -3.40 -1.26
N ASP A 85 -12.30 -3.90 -0.32
CA ASP A 85 -10.93 -3.45 -0.08
C ASP A 85 -10.07 -3.64 -1.33
N GLU A 86 -10.17 -4.80 -1.97
CA GLU A 86 -9.44 -5.09 -3.21
C GLU A 86 -9.83 -4.12 -4.33
N SER A 87 -11.13 -3.88 -4.52
CA SER A 87 -11.63 -2.95 -5.54
C SER A 87 -11.15 -1.53 -5.28
N PHE A 88 -11.12 -1.11 -4.02
CA PHE A 88 -10.60 0.19 -3.63
C PHE A 88 -9.12 0.34 -3.96
N VAL A 89 -8.31 -0.66 -3.61
CA VAL A 89 -6.86 -0.66 -3.89
C VAL A 89 -6.60 -0.67 -5.40
N ASP A 90 -7.35 -1.47 -6.15
CA ASP A 90 -7.24 -1.52 -7.61
C ASP A 90 -7.50 -0.15 -8.25
N THR A 91 -8.60 0.50 -7.87
CA THR A 91 -8.95 1.84 -8.36
C THR A 91 -7.89 2.86 -7.98
N PHE A 92 -7.43 2.84 -6.73
CA PHE A 92 -6.41 3.75 -6.23
C PHE A 92 -5.10 3.63 -7.02
N CYS A 93 -4.64 2.41 -7.28
CA CYS A 93 -3.42 2.16 -8.03
C CYS A 93 -3.57 2.51 -9.51
N ARG A 94 -4.71 2.19 -10.10
CA ARG A 94 -5.00 2.48 -11.51
C ARG A 94 -5.00 3.98 -11.79
N GLU A 95 -5.64 4.78 -10.94
CA GLU A 95 -5.66 6.23 -11.06
C GLU A 95 -4.27 6.86 -10.99
N ARG A 96 -3.34 6.22 -10.31
CA ARG A 96 -1.95 6.68 -10.12
C ARG A 96 -0.94 5.97 -11.01
N GLN A 97 -1.40 5.10 -11.89
CA GLN A 97 -0.54 4.29 -12.76
C GLN A 97 0.50 3.49 -11.98
N LEU A 98 0.12 2.98 -10.81
CA LEU A 98 0.94 2.11 -9.99
C LEU A 98 0.67 0.64 -10.34
N PRO A 99 1.70 -0.15 -10.61
CA PRO A 99 1.55 -1.59 -10.75
C PRO A 99 0.97 -2.21 -9.47
N LEU A 100 0.00 -3.09 -9.62
CA LEU A 100 -0.64 -3.79 -8.53
C LEU A 100 -0.57 -5.30 -8.76
N VAL A 101 -0.09 -6.01 -7.77
CA VAL A 101 -0.16 -7.46 -7.68
C VAL A 101 -1.23 -7.82 -6.65
N VAL A 102 -2.23 -8.58 -7.07
CA VAL A 102 -3.27 -9.09 -6.18
C VAL A 102 -3.04 -10.57 -5.95
N HIS A 103 -2.97 -10.95 -4.71
CA HIS A 103 -2.78 -12.33 -4.27
C HIS A 103 -4.02 -12.82 -3.55
N ARG A 104 -4.65 -13.88 -4.06
CA ARG A 104 -5.88 -14.47 -3.53
C ARG A 104 -5.67 -15.95 -3.21
N PRO A 105 -4.86 -16.28 -2.20
CA PRO A 105 -4.64 -17.67 -1.87
C PRO A 105 -5.87 -18.26 -1.17
N MET A 106 -6.12 -19.54 -1.41
CA MET A 106 -7.05 -20.30 -0.58
C MET A 106 -6.34 -20.66 0.73
N LEU A 107 -6.84 -20.11 1.84
CA LEU A 107 -6.37 -20.50 3.16
C LEU A 107 -7.01 -21.83 3.56
N VAL A 108 -6.20 -22.88 3.60
CA VAL A 108 -6.63 -24.16 4.15
C VAL A 108 -6.70 -24.02 5.68
N LYS A 109 -7.86 -24.28 6.28
CA LYS A 109 -7.98 -24.41 7.74
C LYS A 109 -7.07 -25.55 8.21
N ARG A 110 -5.87 -25.22 8.63
CA ARG A 110 -5.07 -26.17 9.39
C ARG A 110 -5.75 -26.37 10.74
N ARG A 111 -5.93 -27.61 11.13
CA ARG A 111 -6.57 -28.03 12.38
C ARG A 111 -5.85 -27.57 13.65
N GLN A 112 -4.90 -26.67 13.57
CA GLN A 112 -4.07 -26.28 14.70
C GLN A 112 -4.27 -24.80 15.03
N ARG A 113 -4.45 -24.56 16.27
CA ARG A 113 -4.36 -23.45 17.21
C ARG A 113 -3.97 -22.04 16.72
N SER A 114 -3.56 -21.83 15.49
CA SER A 114 -3.33 -20.50 14.93
C SER A 114 -4.61 -19.96 14.34
N SER A 115 -4.96 -18.71 14.69
CA SER A 115 -6.08 -18.00 14.09
C SER A 115 -5.89 -17.93 12.57
N LEU A 116 -7.00 -17.85 11.81
CA LEU A 116 -6.94 -17.60 10.36
C LEU A 116 -6.17 -16.33 10.03
N GLN A 117 -6.24 -15.31 10.89
CA GLN A 117 -5.49 -14.07 10.74
C GLN A 117 -3.98 -14.27 10.85
N ALA A 118 -3.51 -15.09 11.78
CA ALA A 118 -2.09 -15.41 11.89
C ALA A 118 -1.59 -16.19 10.68
N THR A 119 -2.38 -17.15 10.19
CA THR A 119 -2.07 -17.90 8.96
C THR A 119 -2.02 -17.00 7.74
N ALA A 120 -2.97 -16.06 7.62
CA ALA A 120 -2.99 -15.08 6.54
C ALA A 120 -1.77 -14.15 6.60
N ARG A 121 -1.37 -13.73 7.79
CA ARG A 121 -0.17 -12.90 7.99
C ARG A 121 1.09 -13.62 7.52
N ASP A 122 1.28 -14.86 7.93
CA ASP A 122 2.44 -15.66 7.55
C ASP A 122 2.47 -15.90 6.03
N ALA A 123 1.35 -16.24 5.44
CA ALA A 123 1.21 -16.42 3.99
C ALA A 123 1.53 -15.12 3.23
N ARG A 124 1.13 -13.97 3.74
CA ARG A 124 1.45 -12.67 3.14
C ARG A 124 2.94 -12.38 3.16
N TYR A 125 3.61 -12.61 4.28
CA TYR A 125 5.06 -12.40 4.38
C TYR A 125 5.82 -13.34 3.45
N ASP A 126 5.44 -14.59 3.38
CA ASP A 126 6.06 -15.58 2.49
C ASP A 126 5.89 -15.19 1.02
N PHE A 127 4.69 -14.77 0.64
CA PHE A 127 4.41 -14.28 -0.71
C PHE A 127 5.24 -13.04 -1.05
N MET A 128 5.32 -12.07 -0.13
CA MET A 128 6.10 -10.85 -0.33
C MET A 128 7.60 -11.15 -0.52
N LYS A 129 8.15 -12.07 0.26
CA LYS A 129 9.54 -12.50 0.11
C LYS A 129 9.79 -13.16 -1.24
N GLN A 130 8.91 -14.06 -1.66
CA GLN A 130 9.01 -14.72 -2.96
C GLN A 130 8.96 -13.69 -4.09
N LEU A 131 8.00 -12.79 -4.06
CA LEU A 131 7.86 -11.74 -5.06
C LEU A 131 9.08 -10.82 -5.11
N ALA A 132 9.65 -10.47 -3.96
CA ALA A 132 10.86 -9.66 -3.88
C ALA A 132 12.05 -10.34 -4.56
N HIS A 133 12.19 -11.66 -4.45
CA HIS A 133 13.21 -12.42 -5.15
C HIS A 133 12.98 -12.45 -6.67
N GLU A 134 11.74 -12.52 -7.11
CA GLU A 134 11.39 -12.57 -8.54
C GLU A 134 11.63 -11.23 -9.26
N VAL A 135 11.41 -10.12 -8.58
CA VAL A 135 11.60 -8.78 -9.19
C VAL A 135 13.00 -8.19 -8.97
N GLY A 136 13.81 -8.86 -8.23
CA GLY A 136 15.18 -8.43 -7.97
C GLY A 136 15.31 -7.39 -6.90
#